data_87d31f622aa7721f8901e8ec04bbfc99
#
_entry.id   87d31f622aa7721f8901e8ec04bbfc99
#
_cell.length_a   1.000
_cell.length_b   1.000
_cell.length_c   1.000
_cell.angle_alpha   90.00
_cell.angle_beta   90.00
_cell.angle_gamma   90.00
#
_symmetry.space_group_name_H-M   'P 1'
#
loop_
_entity.id
_entity.type
_entity.pdbx_description
1 polymer ?
#
loop_
_entity_poly.entity_id
_entity_poly.type
_entity_poly.pdbx_seq_one_letter_code
_entity_poly.pdbx_strand_id
1 'polypeptide(L)'
;MNVSTVSDSVSLSTPVGADAGLTPQQLAAKYGLEVSGKRPGLIQYVKQLWQRRHFIVAFATARLVAQYTTAKLGQVWQVLTPLLNCAVFYLVFGVILKSRESVPVYIAWLCVGVFVFQFSQSAIQSGTRSISDNLGLIRALHFPRASMPVAFTVIQLQQLLISMVVLVAIVLLSGITPGPTWLLIIPALLLQCGFNTGLALVMARVGSKASDISQLMPFILRTWMYVSGVMYSVQAQISSYPPFVRTITELNPASVYMDLMRYAFMPDSFNPKMYPGGYDAAGNAQPHWLTLPNHVWMIAVAWAVFAFVLGFVFFWKAEEEYGRG
;
A
#
# COMPACT_ATOMS: atom_id res chain seq x y z
N MET A 1 -25.03 35.56 48.17
CA MET A 1 -25.17 35.96 46.76
C MET A 1 -25.52 34.70 45.98
N ASN A 2 -26.81 34.55 45.69
CA ASN A 2 -27.36 33.39 44.93
C ASN A 2 -27.08 33.58 43.44
N VAL A 3 -26.37 32.64 42.84
CA VAL A 3 -26.29 32.51 41.38
C VAL A 3 -27.29 31.43 40.98
N SER A 4 -28.43 31.89 40.46
CA SER A 4 -29.45 31.03 39.86
C SER A 4 -28.99 30.45 38.56
N THR A 5 -28.97 29.10 38.51
CA THR A 5 -28.79 28.33 37.30
C THR A 5 -30.00 28.52 36.38
N VAL A 6 -29.78 29.20 35.26
CA VAL A 6 -30.74 29.22 34.14
C VAL A 6 -30.50 27.93 33.34
N SER A 7 -31.36 26.94 33.55
CA SER A 7 -31.51 25.83 32.65
C SER A 7 -32.41 26.23 31.50
N ASP A 8 -31.84 26.70 30.40
CA ASP A 8 -32.55 26.81 29.13
C ASP A 8 -32.86 25.41 28.61
N SER A 9 -34.02 24.90 28.99
CA SER A 9 -34.66 23.80 28.30
C SER A 9 -35.08 24.30 26.90
N VAL A 10 -34.31 23.95 25.89
CA VAL A 10 -34.77 24.07 24.50
C VAL A 10 -36.02 23.25 24.36
N SER A 11 -37.16 23.86 24.48
CA SER A 11 -38.45 23.29 24.15
C SER A 11 -38.49 23.05 22.65
N LEU A 12 -38.27 21.78 22.26
CA LEU A 12 -38.60 21.31 20.91
C LEU A 12 -40.08 21.63 20.71
N SER A 13 -40.38 22.70 19.98
CA SER A 13 -41.72 23.04 19.57
C SER A 13 -42.30 21.87 18.83
N THR A 14 -43.31 21.23 19.45
CA THR A 14 -44.12 20.21 18.78
C THR A 14 -44.69 20.81 17.50
N PRO A 15 -44.58 20.19 16.37
CA PRO A 15 -45.12 20.68 15.11
C PRO A 15 -46.66 20.75 15.26
N VAL A 16 -47.15 21.97 15.36
CA VAL A 16 -48.57 22.27 15.33
C VAL A 16 -48.96 22.37 13.87
N GLY A 17 -49.64 21.35 13.32
CA GLY A 17 -50.12 21.39 11.95
C GLY A 17 -50.24 20.00 11.31
N ALA A 18 -50.37 19.95 10.01
CA ALA A 18 -50.67 18.78 9.17
C ALA A 18 -49.70 17.56 9.32
N ASP A 19 -48.70 17.65 10.19
CA ASP A 19 -47.67 16.62 10.44
C ASP A 19 -47.82 15.95 11.80
N ALA A 20 -48.82 16.38 12.60
CA ALA A 20 -49.09 15.78 13.90
C ALA A 20 -49.57 14.32 13.74
N GLY A 21 -48.77 13.36 14.19
CA GLY A 21 -49.09 11.93 14.10
C GLY A 21 -48.25 11.16 13.05
N LEU A 22 -47.43 11.83 12.26
CA LEU A 22 -46.51 11.17 11.33
C LEU A 22 -45.25 10.70 12.06
N THR A 23 -44.83 9.49 11.78
CA THR A 23 -43.54 8.99 12.26
C THR A 23 -42.39 9.77 11.59
N PRO A 24 -41.17 9.84 12.21
CA PRO A 24 -40.01 10.48 11.58
C PRO A 24 -39.69 9.96 10.18
N GLN A 25 -39.98 8.70 9.91
CA GLN A 25 -39.82 8.06 8.59
C GLN A 25 -40.84 8.59 7.57
N GLN A 26 -42.09 8.78 7.99
CA GLN A 26 -43.16 9.32 7.15
C GLN A 26 -42.92 10.82 6.86
N LEU A 27 -42.43 11.56 7.84
CA LEU A 27 -42.03 12.97 7.66
C LEU A 27 -40.88 13.08 6.65
N ALA A 28 -39.85 12.24 6.79
CA ALA A 28 -38.75 12.22 5.84
C ALA A 28 -39.21 11.93 4.41
N ALA A 29 -40.12 10.94 4.25
CA ALA A 29 -40.70 10.61 2.94
C ALA A 29 -41.52 11.76 2.36
N LYS A 30 -42.35 12.41 3.19
CA LYS A 30 -43.23 13.54 2.79
C LYS A 30 -42.41 14.76 2.29
N TYR A 31 -41.30 15.06 2.94
CA TYR A 31 -40.45 16.19 2.59
C TYR A 31 -39.24 15.81 1.68
N GLY A 32 -39.20 14.58 1.14
CA GLY A 32 -38.14 14.13 0.25
C GLY A 32 -36.77 14.10 0.93
N LEU A 33 -36.76 13.98 2.26
CA LEU A 33 -35.50 13.93 3.03
C LEU A 33 -34.89 12.54 2.91
N GLU A 34 -33.71 12.44 2.36
CA GLU A 34 -32.93 11.21 2.38
C GLU A 34 -32.22 11.04 3.71
N VAL A 35 -32.14 9.80 4.20
CA VAL A 35 -31.36 9.50 5.40
C VAL A 35 -29.88 9.85 5.14
N SER A 36 -29.39 10.88 5.81
CA SER A 36 -28.00 11.27 5.72
C SER A 36 -27.09 10.09 6.05
N GLY A 37 -26.16 9.77 5.13
CA GLY A 37 -25.24 8.65 5.30
C GLY A 37 -25.73 7.28 4.85
N LYS A 38 -26.86 7.19 4.13
CA LYS A 38 -27.28 5.94 3.47
C LYS A 38 -26.23 5.52 2.45
N ARG A 39 -25.84 4.24 2.48
CA ARG A 39 -24.89 3.66 1.54
C ARG A 39 -25.42 3.77 0.10
N PRO A 40 -24.72 4.49 -0.81
CA PRO A 40 -25.10 4.53 -2.21
C PRO A 40 -24.89 3.16 -2.86
N GLY A 41 -25.58 2.90 -3.97
CA GLY A 41 -25.34 1.71 -4.78
C GLY A 41 -23.88 1.64 -5.22
N LEU A 42 -23.33 0.44 -5.38
CA LEU A 42 -21.90 0.22 -5.68
C LEU A 42 -21.45 0.99 -6.92
N ILE A 43 -22.21 0.96 -8.01
CA ILE A 43 -21.90 1.68 -9.26
C ILE A 43 -21.89 3.20 -9.03
N GLN A 44 -22.88 3.70 -8.31
CA GLN A 44 -22.97 5.12 -7.94
C GLN A 44 -21.79 5.55 -7.07
N TYR A 45 -21.38 4.69 -6.13
CA TYR A 45 -20.24 4.93 -5.26
C TYR A 45 -18.92 5.03 -6.03
N VAL A 46 -18.69 4.11 -7.00
CA VAL A 46 -17.53 4.17 -7.91
C VAL A 46 -17.56 5.46 -8.73
N LYS A 47 -18.71 5.85 -9.26
CA LYS A 47 -18.86 7.09 -10.02
C LYS A 47 -18.55 8.33 -9.17
N GLN A 48 -19.05 8.37 -7.95
CA GLN A 48 -18.75 9.47 -7.00
C GLN A 48 -17.26 9.53 -6.65
N LEU A 49 -16.62 8.38 -6.41
CA LEU A 49 -15.19 8.30 -6.15
C LEU A 49 -14.38 8.81 -7.34
N TRP A 50 -14.75 8.42 -8.56
CA TRP A 50 -14.10 8.88 -9.78
C TRP A 50 -14.25 10.39 -10.01
N GLN A 51 -15.42 10.95 -9.71
CA GLN A 51 -15.66 12.40 -9.78
C GLN A 51 -14.75 13.17 -8.80
N ARG A 52 -14.38 12.56 -7.68
CA ARG A 52 -13.50 13.15 -6.67
C ARG A 52 -12.00 12.89 -6.91
N ARG A 53 -11.60 12.31 -8.04
CA ARG A 53 -10.18 12.00 -8.35
C ARG A 53 -9.24 13.22 -8.22
N HIS A 54 -9.67 14.40 -8.65
CA HIS A 54 -8.87 15.63 -8.53
C HIS A 54 -8.67 16.04 -7.07
N PHE A 55 -9.71 15.90 -6.25
CA PHE A 55 -9.59 16.10 -4.80
C PHE A 55 -8.62 15.11 -4.16
N ILE A 56 -8.70 13.82 -4.53
CA ILE A 56 -7.82 12.77 -4.01
C ILE A 56 -6.36 13.10 -4.30
N VAL A 57 -6.04 13.47 -5.55
CA VAL A 57 -4.67 13.82 -5.95
C VAL A 57 -4.20 15.12 -5.28
N ALA A 58 -5.04 16.16 -5.26
CA ALA A 58 -4.71 17.43 -4.63
C ALA A 58 -4.45 17.26 -3.11
N PHE A 59 -5.32 16.53 -2.42
CA PHE A 59 -5.15 16.20 -1.01
C PHE A 59 -3.86 15.41 -0.77
N ALA A 60 -3.60 14.40 -1.60
CA ALA A 60 -2.39 13.57 -1.50
C ALA A 60 -1.12 14.43 -1.65
N THR A 61 -1.07 15.28 -2.68
CA THR A 61 0.10 16.14 -2.92
C THR A 61 0.28 17.17 -1.79
N ALA A 62 -0.79 17.84 -1.33
CA ALA A 62 -0.72 18.77 -0.24
C ALA A 62 -0.24 18.10 1.06
N ARG A 63 -0.73 16.88 1.36
CA ARG A 63 -0.34 16.12 2.53
C ARG A 63 1.12 15.67 2.48
N LEU A 64 1.58 15.23 1.29
CA LEU A 64 2.97 14.85 1.07
C LEU A 64 3.92 16.02 1.31
N VAL A 65 3.60 17.21 0.77
CA VAL A 65 4.40 18.42 0.98
C VAL A 65 4.41 18.80 2.46
N ALA A 66 3.24 18.84 3.10
CA ALA A 66 3.10 19.21 4.51
C ALA A 66 3.88 18.30 5.46
N GLN A 67 4.01 17.01 5.13
CA GLN A 67 4.72 16.02 5.96
C GLN A 67 6.19 16.39 6.20
N TYR A 68 6.82 17.08 5.26
CA TYR A 68 8.26 17.39 5.30
C TYR A 68 8.56 18.88 5.46
N THR A 69 7.54 19.75 5.56
CA THR A 69 7.73 21.21 5.61
C THR A 69 8.43 21.67 6.89
N THR A 70 8.25 20.97 8.01
CA THR A 70 8.84 21.31 9.30
C THR A 70 10.28 20.80 9.48
N ALA A 71 10.73 19.87 8.65
CA ALA A 71 12.06 19.29 8.76
C ALA A 71 13.10 20.13 8.01
N LYS A 72 14.29 20.36 8.61
CA LYS A 72 15.38 21.12 7.97
C LYS A 72 15.82 20.58 6.62
N LEU A 73 15.86 19.26 6.46
CA LEU A 73 16.19 18.58 5.20
C LEU A 73 14.96 18.43 4.27
N GLY A 74 13.77 18.83 4.72
CA GLY A 74 12.56 18.81 3.92
C GLY A 74 12.31 17.46 3.25
N GLN A 75 12.01 17.50 1.98
CA GLN A 75 11.67 16.32 1.18
C GLN A 75 12.85 15.34 0.96
N VAL A 76 14.11 15.71 1.26
CA VAL A 76 15.26 14.80 1.14
C VAL A 76 15.09 13.55 2.01
N TRP A 77 14.38 13.66 3.14
CA TRP A 77 14.06 12.52 4.00
C TRP A 77 13.27 11.41 3.30
N GLN A 78 12.49 11.73 2.28
CA GLN A 78 11.74 10.72 1.51
C GLN A 78 12.65 9.70 0.84
N VAL A 79 13.82 10.15 0.41
CA VAL A 79 14.83 9.33 -0.25
C VAL A 79 15.87 8.82 0.73
N LEU A 80 16.28 9.64 1.68
CA LEU A 80 17.32 9.30 2.63
C LEU A 80 16.93 8.13 3.53
N THR A 81 15.67 8.05 3.98
CA THR A 81 15.20 6.95 4.84
C THR A 81 15.31 5.58 4.16
N PRO A 82 14.79 5.34 2.94
CA PRO A 82 14.98 4.06 2.27
C PRO A 82 16.45 3.77 1.92
N LEU A 83 17.26 4.79 1.62
CA LEU A 83 18.69 4.60 1.39
C LEU A 83 19.44 4.15 2.65
N LEU A 84 19.13 4.74 3.79
CA LEU A 84 19.71 4.31 5.08
C LEU A 84 19.30 2.86 5.40
N ASN A 85 18.05 2.47 5.14
CA ASN A 85 17.62 1.08 5.27
C ASN A 85 18.41 0.16 4.32
N CYS A 86 18.59 0.56 3.05
CA CYS A 86 19.42 -0.20 2.10
C CYS A 86 20.86 -0.33 2.60
N ALA A 87 21.46 0.73 3.14
CA ALA A 87 22.81 0.70 3.67
C ALA A 87 22.96 -0.28 4.84
N VAL A 88 22.01 -0.25 5.79
CA VAL A 88 22.00 -1.19 6.93
C VAL A 88 21.81 -2.64 6.45
N PHE A 89 20.86 -2.86 5.54
CA PHE A 89 20.62 -4.21 5.01
C PHE A 89 21.79 -4.71 4.17
N TYR A 90 22.44 -3.84 3.40
CA TYR A 90 23.66 -4.19 2.66
C TYR A 90 24.81 -4.58 3.60
N LEU A 91 25.00 -3.85 4.68
CA LEU A 91 26.02 -4.18 5.67
C LEU A 91 25.75 -5.53 6.33
N VAL A 92 24.52 -5.76 6.78
CA VAL A 92 24.18 -7.00 7.50
C VAL A 92 24.12 -8.19 6.53
N PHE A 93 23.30 -8.10 5.50
CA PHE A 93 23.06 -9.24 4.59
C PHE A 93 24.12 -9.36 3.49
N GLY A 94 24.57 -8.24 2.96
CA GLY A 94 25.57 -8.23 1.89
C GLY A 94 26.98 -8.54 2.36
N VAL A 95 27.41 -7.93 3.48
CA VAL A 95 28.80 -8.05 3.97
C VAL A 95 28.92 -9.14 5.02
N ILE A 96 28.13 -9.10 6.10
CA ILE A 96 28.26 -10.03 7.23
C ILE A 96 27.76 -11.43 6.84
N LEU A 97 26.56 -11.52 6.28
CA LEU A 97 25.93 -12.79 5.90
C LEU A 97 26.29 -13.26 4.48
N LYS A 98 27.10 -12.48 3.73
CA LYS A 98 27.61 -12.80 2.40
C LYS A 98 26.54 -13.13 1.35
N SER A 99 25.29 -12.68 1.54
CA SER A 99 24.20 -12.91 0.58
C SER A 99 24.48 -12.33 -0.82
N ARG A 100 25.45 -11.40 -0.93
CA ARG A 100 25.92 -10.85 -2.20
C ARG A 100 26.54 -11.89 -3.15
N GLU A 101 27.02 -13.01 -2.62
CA GLU A 101 27.65 -14.06 -3.42
C GLU A 101 26.60 -14.86 -4.24
N SER A 102 25.35 -14.87 -3.82
CA SER A 102 24.25 -15.57 -4.49
C SER A 102 23.44 -14.73 -5.47
N VAL A 103 23.68 -13.41 -5.52
CA VAL A 103 22.88 -12.49 -6.34
C VAL A 103 23.78 -11.53 -7.11
N PRO A 104 23.74 -11.56 -8.47
CA PRO A 104 24.48 -10.58 -9.26
C PRO A 104 23.96 -9.17 -9.00
N VAL A 105 24.89 -8.19 -9.01
CA VAL A 105 24.57 -6.76 -8.79
C VAL A 105 23.72 -6.52 -7.51
N TYR A 106 24.14 -7.15 -6.41
CA TYR A 106 23.37 -7.22 -5.15
C TYR A 106 22.85 -5.87 -4.64
N ILE A 107 23.62 -4.78 -4.80
CA ILE A 107 23.21 -3.45 -4.33
C ILE A 107 21.94 -2.98 -5.05
N ALA A 108 21.91 -3.06 -6.38
CA ALA A 108 20.74 -2.68 -7.17
C ALA A 108 19.55 -3.58 -6.84
N TRP A 109 19.78 -4.89 -6.76
CA TRP A 109 18.77 -5.89 -6.42
C TRP A 109 18.13 -5.64 -5.05
N LEU A 110 18.95 -5.34 -4.04
CA LEU A 110 18.51 -5.01 -2.69
C LEU A 110 17.70 -3.70 -2.67
N CYS A 111 18.22 -2.64 -3.31
CA CYS A 111 17.55 -1.34 -3.34
C CYS A 111 16.18 -1.43 -4.04
N VAL A 112 16.07 -2.11 -5.19
CA VAL A 112 14.78 -2.35 -5.84
C VAL A 112 13.81 -3.04 -4.88
N GLY A 113 14.24 -4.10 -4.20
CA GLY A 113 13.41 -4.82 -3.24
C GLY A 113 12.94 -3.93 -2.09
N VAL A 114 13.85 -3.17 -1.47
CA VAL A 114 13.54 -2.27 -0.33
C VAL A 114 12.55 -1.18 -0.75
N PHE A 115 12.78 -0.48 -1.86
CA PHE A 115 11.92 0.62 -2.29
C PHE A 115 10.51 0.12 -2.68
N VAL A 116 10.44 -0.98 -3.42
CA VAL A 116 9.17 -1.59 -3.85
C VAL A 116 8.38 -2.13 -2.67
N PHE A 117 9.04 -2.84 -1.75
CA PHE A 117 8.39 -3.34 -0.54
C PHE A 117 7.90 -2.20 0.36
N GLN A 118 8.72 -1.15 0.54
CA GLN A 118 8.38 0.00 1.37
C GLN A 118 7.12 0.71 0.88
N PHE A 119 6.89 0.76 -0.43
CA PHE A 119 5.63 1.28 -0.98
C PHE A 119 4.42 0.49 -0.45
N SER A 120 4.45 -0.85 -0.52
CA SER A 120 3.38 -1.69 0.01
C SER A 120 3.23 -1.55 1.52
N GLN A 121 4.34 -1.58 2.26
CA GLN A 121 4.34 -1.40 3.72
C GLN A 121 3.69 -0.08 4.13
N SER A 122 4.12 1.02 3.52
CA SER A 122 3.64 2.35 3.87
C SER A 122 2.19 2.57 3.45
N ALA A 123 1.77 2.05 2.29
CA ALA A 123 0.38 2.13 1.83
C ALA A 123 -0.58 1.39 2.77
N ILE A 124 -0.23 0.19 3.20
CA ILE A 124 -1.03 -0.61 4.12
C ILE A 124 -1.07 0.05 5.50
N GLN A 125 0.06 0.48 6.04
CA GLN A 125 0.16 1.11 7.36
C GLN A 125 -0.61 2.44 7.41
N SER A 126 -0.45 3.31 6.40
CA SER A 126 -1.19 4.57 6.33
C SER A 126 -2.68 4.35 6.06
N GLY A 127 -3.03 3.32 5.26
CA GLY A 127 -4.39 2.87 5.04
C GLY A 127 -5.09 2.50 6.36
N THR A 128 -4.42 1.77 7.25
CA THR A 128 -4.96 1.35 8.55
C THR A 128 -5.45 2.53 9.39
N ARG A 129 -4.74 3.66 9.34
CA ARG A 129 -5.06 4.88 10.11
C ARG A 129 -5.85 5.91 9.31
N SER A 130 -6.14 5.67 8.04
CA SER A 130 -6.69 6.66 7.11
C SER A 130 -8.06 7.19 7.54
N ILE A 131 -8.87 6.41 8.23
CA ILE A 131 -10.19 6.81 8.73
C ILE A 131 -10.07 7.42 10.13
N SER A 132 -9.41 6.73 11.07
CA SER A 132 -9.30 7.16 12.48
C SER A 132 -8.64 8.54 12.61
N ASP A 133 -7.55 8.78 11.91
CA ASP A 133 -6.80 10.02 12.01
C ASP A 133 -7.46 11.21 11.27
N ASN A 134 -8.50 10.94 10.46
CA ASN A 134 -9.17 11.96 9.64
C ASN A 134 -10.68 12.06 9.90
N LEU A 135 -11.17 11.59 11.05
CA LEU A 135 -12.61 11.61 11.40
C LEU A 135 -13.21 13.02 11.34
N GLY A 136 -12.47 14.04 11.76
CA GLY A 136 -12.91 15.44 11.69
C GLY A 136 -13.19 15.89 10.25
N LEU A 137 -12.31 15.55 9.32
CA LEU A 137 -12.48 15.84 7.89
C LEU A 137 -13.65 15.06 7.28
N ILE A 138 -13.77 13.77 7.64
CA ILE A 138 -14.82 12.88 7.16
C ILE A 138 -16.21 13.36 7.62
N ARG A 139 -16.30 13.91 8.81
CA ARG A 139 -17.56 14.47 9.37
C ARG A 139 -17.90 15.84 8.78
N ALA A 140 -16.89 16.67 8.51
CA ALA A 140 -17.08 18.01 7.98
C ALA A 140 -17.46 18.04 6.49
N LEU A 141 -16.97 17.07 5.71
CA LEU A 141 -17.12 17.07 4.27
C LEU A 141 -17.90 15.81 3.80
N HIS A 142 -18.90 16.04 2.95
CA HIS A 142 -19.71 14.96 2.35
C HIS A 142 -19.00 14.42 1.10
N PHE A 143 -18.20 13.35 1.26
CA PHE A 143 -17.54 12.65 0.15
C PHE A 143 -17.45 11.15 0.43
N PRO A 144 -17.25 10.30 -0.61
CA PRO A 144 -17.06 8.88 -0.42
C PRO A 144 -15.85 8.60 0.46
N ARG A 145 -16.06 7.90 1.57
CA ARG A 145 -15.01 7.71 2.59
C ARG A 145 -13.81 6.89 2.09
N ALA A 146 -14.02 6.06 1.03
CA ALA A 146 -12.95 5.38 0.33
C ALA A 146 -11.91 6.35 -0.28
N SER A 147 -12.26 7.63 -0.47
CA SER A 147 -11.29 8.65 -0.93
C SER A 147 -10.09 8.77 0.00
N MET A 148 -10.25 8.52 1.32
CA MET A 148 -9.15 8.61 2.27
C MET A 148 -8.10 7.52 2.06
N PRO A 149 -8.39 6.21 2.20
CA PRO A 149 -7.38 5.18 1.98
C PRO A 149 -6.80 5.21 0.57
N VAL A 150 -7.60 5.58 -0.46
CA VAL A 150 -7.08 5.77 -1.82
C VAL A 150 -6.09 6.94 -1.88
N ALA A 151 -6.40 8.09 -1.25
CA ALA A 151 -5.49 9.23 -1.20
C ALA A 151 -4.17 8.88 -0.48
N PHE A 152 -4.23 8.13 0.61
CA PHE A 152 -3.01 7.68 1.30
C PHE A 152 -2.17 6.74 0.45
N THR A 153 -2.78 5.86 -0.35
CA THR A 153 -2.03 5.05 -1.33
C THR A 153 -1.39 5.91 -2.41
N VAL A 154 -2.08 6.96 -2.89
CA VAL A 154 -1.53 7.93 -3.86
C VAL A 154 -0.35 8.70 -3.26
N ILE A 155 -0.40 9.10 -1.97
CA ILE A 155 0.75 9.71 -1.27
C ILE A 155 1.97 8.79 -1.34
N GLN A 156 1.80 7.51 -1.02
CA GLN A 156 2.91 6.55 -1.03
C GLN A 156 3.43 6.28 -2.45
N LEU A 157 2.55 6.28 -3.45
CA LEU A 157 2.96 6.18 -4.85
C LEU A 157 3.79 7.41 -5.28
N GLN A 158 3.35 8.63 -4.95
CA GLN A 158 4.12 9.85 -5.23
C GLN A 158 5.49 9.81 -4.55
N GLN A 159 5.56 9.36 -3.31
CA GLN A 159 6.81 9.19 -2.57
C GLN A 159 7.73 8.17 -3.25
N LEU A 160 7.19 7.03 -3.70
CA LEU A 160 7.95 6.04 -4.45
C LEU A 160 8.50 6.63 -5.75
N LEU A 161 7.67 7.35 -6.53
CA LEU A 161 8.10 7.96 -7.80
C LEU A 161 9.27 8.95 -7.61
N ILE A 162 9.23 9.76 -6.55
CA ILE A 162 10.37 10.63 -6.18
C ILE A 162 11.60 9.78 -5.86
N SER A 163 11.44 8.74 -5.07
CA SER A 163 12.54 7.85 -4.68
C SER A 163 13.07 7.02 -5.86
N MET A 164 12.25 6.74 -6.86
CA MET A 164 12.66 6.02 -8.08
C MET A 164 13.74 6.75 -8.88
N VAL A 165 13.79 8.08 -8.83
CA VAL A 165 14.87 8.85 -9.48
C VAL A 165 16.22 8.43 -8.93
N VAL A 166 16.32 8.29 -7.61
CA VAL A 166 17.56 7.84 -6.94
C VAL A 166 17.79 6.35 -7.17
N LEU A 167 16.73 5.54 -7.17
CA LEU A 167 16.83 4.11 -7.48
C LEU A 167 17.40 3.89 -8.88
N VAL A 168 16.91 4.63 -9.88
CA VAL A 168 17.44 4.61 -11.25
C VAL A 168 18.93 4.98 -11.26
N ALA A 169 19.34 6.02 -10.53
CA ALA A 169 20.74 6.38 -10.42
C ALA A 169 21.58 5.25 -9.83
N ILE A 170 21.11 4.57 -8.77
CA ILE A 170 21.82 3.43 -8.18
C ILE A 170 21.95 2.28 -9.19
N VAL A 171 20.89 1.97 -9.93
CA VAL A 171 20.89 0.90 -10.95
C VAL A 171 21.91 1.21 -12.05
N LEU A 172 21.95 2.46 -12.55
CA LEU A 172 22.90 2.90 -13.56
C LEU A 172 24.34 2.86 -13.06
N LEU A 173 24.59 3.34 -11.84
CA LEU A 173 25.92 3.29 -11.19
C LEU A 173 26.38 1.85 -10.92
N SER A 174 25.44 0.90 -10.84
CA SER A 174 25.74 -0.52 -10.71
C SER A 174 26.12 -1.18 -12.06
N GLY A 175 26.22 -0.41 -13.14
CA GLY A 175 26.61 -0.89 -14.47
C GLY A 175 25.47 -1.44 -15.33
N ILE A 176 24.22 -1.30 -14.89
CA ILE A 176 23.05 -1.77 -15.64
C ILE A 176 22.60 -0.68 -16.62
N THR A 177 22.55 -1.01 -17.91
CA THR A 177 22.14 -0.07 -18.96
C THR A 177 20.61 -0.12 -19.14
N PRO A 178 19.96 1.02 -19.44
CA PRO A 178 18.54 1.06 -19.72
C PRO A 178 18.20 0.21 -20.97
N GLY A 179 17.25 -0.69 -20.81
CA GLY A 179 16.76 -1.53 -21.90
C GLY A 179 15.24 -1.40 -22.10
N PRO A 180 14.69 -2.02 -23.17
CA PRO A 180 13.25 -1.98 -23.44
C PRO A 180 12.40 -2.58 -22.32
N THR A 181 12.97 -3.45 -21.48
CA THR A 181 12.30 -4.03 -20.30
C THR A 181 11.95 -3.00 -19.24
N TRP A 182 12.61 -1.83 -19.23
CA TRP A 182 12.27 -0.73 -18.30
C TRP A 182 10.84 -0.20 -18.51
N LEU A 183 10.26 -0.37 -19.70
CA LEU A 183 8.85 -0.04 -19.94
C LEU A 183 7.90 -0.92 -19.10
N LEU A 184 8.33 -2.11 -18.67
CA LEU A 184 7.56 -3.01 -17.81
C LEU A 184 7.41 -2.47 -16.38
N ILE A 185 8.20 -1.49 -15.98
CA ILE A 185 8.07 -0.80 -14.69
C ILE A 185 6.68 -0.18 -14.55
N ILE A 186 6.15 0.43 -15.63
CA ILE A 186 4.85 1.11 -15.61
C ILE A 186 3.72 0.13 -15.28
N PRO A 187 3.49 -0.97 -16.03
CA PRO A 187 2.43 -1.90 -15.70
C PRO A 187 2.66 -2.61 -14.35
N ALA A 188 3.90 -2.90 -13.97
CA ALA A 188 4.20 -3.49 -12.67
C ALA A 188 3.80 -2.57 -11.52
N LEU A 189 4.11 -1.27 -11.61
CA LEU A 189 3.70 -0.27 -10.63
C LEU A 189 2.18 -0.08 -10.57
N LEU A 190 1.50 -0.09 -11.72
CA LEU A 190 0.04 0.03 -11.75
C LEU A 190 -0.64 -1.16 -11.07
N LEU A 191 -0.18 -2.38 -11.33
CA LEU A 191 -0.68 -3.57 -10.67
C LEU A 191 -0.42 -3.55 -9.17
N GLN A 192 0.79 -3.17 -8.75
CA GLN A 192 1.14 -3.04 -7.34
C GLN A 192 0.31 -1.94 -6.66
N CYS A 193 0.07 -0.82 -7.33
CA CYS A 193 -0.78 0.26 -6.82
C CYS A 193 -2.22 -0.23 -6.61
N GLY A 194 -2.78 -0.99 -7.54
CA GLY A 194 -4.09 -1.63 -7.40
C GLY A 194 -4.15 -2.58 -6.20
N PHE A 195 -3.15 -3.44 -6.06
CA PHE A 195 -3.01 -4.35 -4.92
C PHE A 195 -2.92 -3.59 -3.59
N ASN A 196 -2.04 -2.60 -3.50
CA ASN A 196 -1.84 -1.79 -2.31
C ASN A 196 -3.10 -1.00 -1.93
N THR A 197 -3.83 -0.46 -2.92
CA THR A 197 -5.10 0.23 -2.69
C THR A 197 -6.14 -0.72 -2.10
N GLY A 198 -6.23 -1.94 -2.63
CA GLY A 198 -7.12 -2.98 -2.10
C GLY A 198 -6.82 -3.31 -0.65
N LEU A 199 -5.55 -3.58 -0.32
CA LEU A 199 -5.13 -3.85 1.06
C LEU A 199 -5.33 -2.63 1.98
N ALA A 200 -5.05 -1.42 1.51
CA ALA A 200 -5.29 -0.20 2.27
C ALA A 200 -6.77 -0.02 2.61
N LEU A 201 -7.68 -0.34 1.70
CA LEU A 201 -9.13 -0.35 1.94
C LEU A 201 -9.55 -1.40 2.99
N VAL A 202 -9.02 -2.63 2.89
CA VAL A 202 -9.27 -3.66 3.91
C VAL A 202 -8.81 -3.16 5.28
N MET A 203 -7.57 -2.67 5.35
CA MET A 203 -6.98 -2.25 6.61
C MET A 203 -7.59 -0.96 7.17
N ALA A 204 -8.09 -0.07 6.31
CA ALA A 204 -8.84 1.10 6.74
C ALA A 204 -10.12 0.71 7.51
N ARG A 205 -10.85 -0.30 7.02
CA ARG A 205 -12.02 -0.81 7.73
C ARG A 205 -11.65 -1.50 9.05
N VAL A 206 -10.62 -2.32 9.02
CA VAL A 206 -10.16 -3.05 10.21
C VAL A 206 -9.64 -2.07 11.27
N GLY A 207 -8.81 -1.11 10.87
CA GLY A 207 -8.25 -0.09 11.76
C GLY A 207 -9.28 0.90 12.31
N SER A 208 -10.38 1.14 11.57
CA SER A 208 -11.47 1.98 12.08
C SER A 208 -12.29 1.32 13.20
N LYS A 209 -12.27 -0.03 13.26
CA LYS A 209 -13.00 -0.79 14.30
C LYS A 209 -12.12 -1.11 15.52
N ALA A 210 -10.82 -1.28 15.30
CA ALA A 210 -9.88 -1.69 16.35
C ALA A 210 -8.57 -0.89 16.22
N SER A 211 -8.42 0.12 17.06
CA SER A 211 -7.22 0.99 17.09
C SER A 211 -5.92 0.21 17.35
N ASP A 212 -6.00 -0.88 18.11
CA ASP A 212 -4.85 -1.70 18.48
C ASP A 212 -4.17 -2.36 17.26
N ILE A 213 -4.94 -2.60 16.18
CA ILE A 213 -4.39 -3.13 14.94
C ILE A 213 -3.34 -2.19 14.36
N SER A 214 -3.52 -0.88 14.49
CA SER A 214 -2.53 0.09 14.04
C SER A 214 -1.19 -0.04 14.75
N GLN A 215 -1.17 -0.56 15.99
CA GLN A 215 0.04 -0.81 16.77
C GLN A 215 0.71 -2.14 16.37
N LEU A 216 -0.08 -3.13 15.94
CA LEU A 216 0.44 -4.44 15.50
C LEU A 216 0.98 -4.39 14.06
N MET A 217 0.48 -3.49 13.23
CA MET A 217 0.84 -3.42 11.80
C MET A 217 2.34 -3.30 11.53
N PRO A 218 3.13 -2.47 12.25
CA PRO A 218 4.58 -2.39 12.01
C PRO A 218 5.28 -3.74 12.22
N PHE A 219 4.85 -4.53 13.21
CA PHE A 219 5.39 -5.86 13.46
C PHE A 219 5.03 -6.84 12.35
N ILE A 220 3.74 -6.90 11.96
CA ILE A 220 3.25 -7.78 10.89
C ILE A 220 3.96 -7.48 9.57
N LEU A 221 4.05 -6.19 9.21
CA LEU A 221 4.67 -5.76 7.95
C LEU A 221 6.19 -6.01 7.95
N ARG A 222 6.85 -5.86 9.08
CA ARG A 222 8.28 -6.20 9.21
C ARG A 222 8.52 -7.70 9.06
N THR A 223 7.68 -8.53 9.68
CA THR A 223 7.75 -9.99 9.50
C THR A 223 7.52 -10.38 8.05
N TRP A 224 6.52 -9.78 7.41
CA TRP A 224 6.24 -9.99 5.98
C TRP A 224 7.42 -9.59 5.10
N MET A 225 8.13 -8.51 5.41
CA MET A 225 9.34 -8.09 4.72
C MET A 225 10.42 -9.17 4.75
N TYR A 226 10.65 -9.78 5.90
CA TYR A 226 11.65 -10.86 6.03
C TYR A 226 11.25 -12.11 5.24
N VAL A 227 9.98 -12.50 5.29
CA VAL A 227 9.47 -13.67 4.55
C VAL A 227 9.45 -13.44 3.04
N SER A 228 9.34 -12.20 2.58
CA SER A 228 9.22 -11.86 1.16
C SER A 228 10.55 -11.81 0.40
N GLY A 229 11.70 -12.05 1.04
CA GLY A 229 12.99 -12.08 0.35
C GLY A 229 13.46 -10.71 -0.17
N VAL A 230 13.19 -9.65 0.59
CA VAL A 230 13.68 -8.30 0.26
C VAL A 230 15.20 -8.27 0.23
N MET A 231 15.86 -8.96 1.15
CA MET A 231 17.30 -8.88 1.43
C MET A 231 18.10 -10.05 0.87
N TYR A 232 17.44 -11.14 0.46
CA TYR A 232 18.06 -12.38 -0.01
C TYR A 232 17.20 -13.01 -1.12
N SER A 233 17.81 -13.87 -1.92
CA SER A 233 17.04 -14.66 -2.88
C SER A 233 16.28 -15.76 -2.15
N VAL A 234 14.95 -15.65 -2.15
CA VAL A 234 14.08 -16.69 -1.57
C VAL A 234 14.31 -18.02 -2.24
N GLN A 235 14.44 -18.02 -3.57
CA GLN A 235 14.63 -19.23 -4.36
C GLN A 235 15.91 -20.00 -3.96
N ALA A 236 17.00 -19.26 -3.67
CA ALA A 236 18.24 -19.86 -3.18
C ALA A 236 18.06 -20.54 -1.82
N GLN A 237 17.29 -19.90 -0.93
CA GLN A 237 17.09 -20.41 0.45
C GLN A 237 16.14 -21.62 0.50
N ILE A 238 15.10 -21.63 -0.36
CA ILE A 238 14.05 -22.66 -0.30
C ILE A 238 14.29 -23.85 -1.24
N SER A 239 15.41 -23.87 -1.96
CA SER A 239 15.74 -24.97 -2.90
C SER A 239 15.73 -26.35 -2.23
N SER A 240 16.09 -26.43 -0.94
CA SER A 240 16.13 -27.65 -0.12
C SER A 240 14.82 -27.97 0.59
N TYR A 241 13.80 -27.10 0.48
CA TYR A 241 12.52 -27.29 1.16
C TYR A 241 11.50 -28.04 0.30
N PRO A 242 10.43 -28.61 0.91
CA PRO A 242 9.36 -29.28 0.16
C PRO A 242 8.67 -28.38 -0.87
N PRO A 243 8.14 -28.93 -1.97
CA PRO A 243 7.54 -28.16 -3.07
C PRO A 243 6.43 -27.19 -2.64
N PHE A 244 5.64 -27.54 -1.61
CA PHE A 244 4.57 -26.68 -1.12
C PHE A 244 5.09 -25.35 -0.52
N VAL A 245 6.24 -25.38 0.17
CA VAL A 245 6.88 -24.18 0.73
C VAL A 245 7.30 -23.25 -0.39
N ARG A 246 7.88 -23.82 -1.45
CA ARG A 246 8.28 -23.09 -2.64
C ARG A 246 7.08 -22.40 -3.31
N THR A 247 5.99 -23.14 -3.52
CA THR A 247 4.77 -22.57 -4.11
C THR A 247 4.18 -21.44 -3.29
N ILE A 248 4.09 -21.58 -1.96
CA ILE A 248 3.58 -20.51 -1.08
C ILE A 248 4.46 -19.24 -1.19
N THR A 249 5.76 -19.42 -1.27
CA THR A 249 6.70 -18.30 -1.34
C THR A 249 6.67 -17.61 -2.71
N GLU A 250 6.55 -18.39 -3.79
CA GLU A 250 6.38 -17.89 -5.16
C GLU A 250 5.04 -17.15 -5.35
N LEU A 251 3.99 -17.56 -4.62
CA LEU A 251 2.68 -16.88 -4.62
C LEU A 251 2.62 -15.65 -3.71
N ASN A 252 3.65 -15.39 -2.89
CA ASN A 252 3.67 -14.21 -2.01
C ASN A 252 3.60 -12.92 -2.83
N PRO A 253 2.55 -12.09 -2.67
CA PRO A 253 2.36 -10.90 -3.52
C PRO A 253 3.51 -9.91 -3.45
N ALA A 254 4.15 -9.75 -2.28
CA ALA A 254 5.29 -8.85 -2.17
C ALA A 254 6.49 -9.34 -2.99
N SER A 255 6.79 -10.65 -2.96
CA SER A 255 7.84 -11.27 -3.79
C SER A 255 7.53 -11.10 -5.27
N VAL A 256 6.28 -11.35 -5.67
CA VAL A 256 5.82 -11.23 -7.07
C VAL A 256 6.07 -9.81 -7.62
N TYR A 257 5.65 -8.77 -6.91
CA TYR A 257 5.86 -7.39 -7.38
C TYR A 257 7.34 -6.96 -7.33
N MET A 258 8.09 -7.41 -6.33
CA MET A 258 9.54 -7.15 -6.29
C MET A 258 10.27 -7.83 -7.44
N ASP A 259 9.96 -9.07 -7.74
CA ASP A 259 10.63 -9.81 -8.81
C ASP A 259 10.26 -9.27 -10.19
N LEU A 260 9.02 -8.80 -10.40
CA LEU A 260 8.64 -8.06 -11.61
C LEU A 260 9.46 -6.79 -11.78
N MET A 261 9.64 -6.01 -10.71
CA MET A 261 10.42 -4.78 -10.75
C MET A 261 11.91 -5.06 -10.93
N ARG A 262 12.45 -6.09 -10.27
CA ARG A 262 13.82 -6.56 -10.45
C ARG A 262 14.07 -6.99 -11.89
N TYR A 263 13.17 -7.77 -12.45
CA TYR A 263 13.26 -8.18 -13.85
C TYR A 263 13.19 -6.99 -14.82
N ALA A 264 12.30 -6.04 -14.55
CA ALA A 264 12.18 -4.85 -15.39
C ALA A 264 13.47 -4.03 -15.42
N PHE A 265 14.14 -3.85 -14.27
CA PHE A 265 15.40 -3.09 -14.18
C PHE A 265 16.63 -3.88 -14.63
N MET A 266 16.69 -5.18 -14.31
CA MET A 266 17.88 -6.01 -14.48
C MET A 266 17.54 -7.40 -15.07
N PRO A 267 17.04 -7.46 -16.31
CA PRO A 267 16.62 -8.73 -16.93
C PRO A 267 17.77 -9.75 -17.04
N ASP A 268 18.99 -9.25 -17.23
CA ASP A 268 20.18 -10.10 -17.36
C ASP A 268 20.48 -10.92 -16.11
N SER A 269 20.11 -10.39 -14.93
CA SER A 269 20.26 -11.15 -13.67
C SER A 269 19.41 -12.41 -13.61
N PHE A 270 18.36 -12.49 -14.41
CA PHE A 270 17.48 -13.66 -14.55
C PHE A 270 17.87 -14.57 -15.72
N ASN A 271 18.95 -14.26 -16.43
CA ASN A 271 19.41 -15.06 -17.57
C ASN A 271 20.45 -16.09 -17.12
N PRO A 272 20.13 -17.40 -17.15
CA PRO A 272 21.06 -18.44 -16.72
C PRO A 272 22.32 -18.56 -17.57
N LYS A 273 22.32 -18.02 -18.80
CA LYS A 273 23.51 -17.99 -19.66
C LYS A 273 24.51 -16.91 -19.23
N MET A 274 23.99 -15.80 -18.68
CA MET A 274 24.80 -14.65 -18.29
C MET A 274 25.30 -14.78 -16.84
N TYR A 275 24.48 -15.36 -16.00
CA TYR A 275 24.80 -15.67 -14.60
C TYR A 275 24.51 -17.16 -14.33
N PRO A 276 25.34 -18.08 -14.84
CA PRO A 276 25.23 -19.48 -14.49
C PRO A 276 25.37 -19.61 -12.97
N GLY A 277 24.62 -20.53 -12.39
CA GLY A 277 24.78 -20.87 -10.96
C GLY A 277 26.23 -21.16 -10.66
N GLY A 278 26.69 -20.82 -9.44
CA GLY A 278 28.03 -21.13 -8.98
C GLY A 278 28.24 -22.65 -8.86
N TYR A 279 29.43 -23.03 -8.45
CA TYR A 279 29.74 -24.41 -8.05
C TYR A 279 29.74 -24.49 -6.52
N ASP A 280 29.27 -25.61 -5.95
CA ASP A 280 29.43 -25.85 -4.51
C ASP A 280 30.92 -26.20 -4.19
N ALA A 281 31.22 -26.33 -2.89
CA ALA A 281 32.56 -26.72 -2.44
C ALA A 281 33.04 -28.09 -2.94
N ALA A 282 32.12 -28.92 -3.44
CA ALA A 282 32.41 -30.25 -4.03
C ALA A 282 32.53 -30.18 -5.57
N GLY A 283 32.41 -29.00 -6.18
CA GLY A 283 32.51 -28.82 -7.63
C GLY A 283 31.24 -29.15 -8.43
N ASN A 284 30.10 -29.32 -7.76
CA ASN A 284 28.83 -29.55 -8.46
C ASN A 284 28.24 -28.21 -8.89
N ALA A 285 27.69 -28.16 -10.10
CA ALA A 285 27.02 -26.98 -10.61
C ALA A 285 25.78 -26.67 -9.75
N GLN A 286 25.74 -25.47 -9.20
CA GLN A 286 24.59 -24.97 -8.49
C GLN A 286 23.55 -24.43 -9.47
N PRO A 287 22.25 -24.67 -9.25
CA PRO A 287 21.22 -24.15 -10.12
C PRO A 287 21.19 -22.62 -10.09
N HIS A 288 20.80 -22.01 -11.21
CA HIS A 288 20.58 -20.58 -11.27
C HIS A 288 19.37 -20.21 -10.39
N TRP A 289 19.63 -19.42 -9.33
CA TRP A 289 18.64 -19.15 -8.29
C TRP A 289 17.62 -18.06 -8.66
N LEU A 290 17.99 -17.16 -9.59
CA LEU A 290 17.13 -16.06 -9.98
C LEU A 290 16.30 -16.47 -11.21
N THR A 291 15.20 -17.16 -10.99
CA THR A 291 14.23 -17.50 -12.02
C THR A 291 12.92 -16.78 -11.76
N LEU A 292 12.32 -16.22 -12.81
CA LEU A 292 10.95 -15.73 -12.69
C LEU A 292 10.00 -16.92 -12.61
N PRO A 293 9.06 -16.93 -11.66
CA PRO A 293 8.00 -17.93 -11.63
C PRO A 293 7.24 -17.92 -12.96
N ASN A 294 6.90 -19.12 -13.46
CA ASN A 294 6.02 -19.23 -14.61
C ASN A 294 4.72 -18.46 -14.33
N HIS A 295 4.28 -17.67 -15.29
CA HIS A 295 3.04 -16.89 -15.16
C HIS A 295 3.06 -15.78 -14.10
N VAL A 296 4.24 -15.25 -13.71
CA VAL A 296 4.38 -14.19 -12.70
C VAL A 296 3.46 -12.99 -12.96
N TRP A 297 3.30 -12.58 -14.23
CA TRP A 297 2.38 -11.52 -14.62
C TRP A 297 0.92 -11.86 -14.33
N MET A 298 0.51 -13.10 -14.60
CA MET A 298 -0.87 -13.54 -14.29
C MET A 298 -1.12 -13.56 -12.79
N ILE A 299 -0.13 -14.01 -12.00
CA ILE A 299 -0.21 -13.98 -10.53
C ILE A 299 -0.31 -12.55 -10.02
N ALA A 300 0.49 -11.63 -10.59
CA ALA A 300 0.43 -10.20 -10.23
C ALA A 300 -0.94 -9.58 -10.54
N VAL A 301 -1.51 -9.85 -11.73
CA VAL A 301 -2.84 -9.40 -12.10
C VAL A 301 -3.90 -10.00 -11.18
N ALA A 302 -3.82 -11.30 -10.91
CA ALA A 302 -4.76 -11.99 -10.02
C ALA A 302 -4.74 -11.36 -8.61
N TRP A 303 -3.56 -11.10 -8.04
CA TRP A 303 -3.45 -10.43 -6.75
C TRP A 303 -3.97 -8.99 -6.77
N ALA A 304 -3.65 -8.22 -7.81
CA ALA A 304 -4.12 -6.84 -7.95
C ALA A 304 -5.65 -6.79 -8.02
N VAL A 305 -6.26 -7.61 -8.88
CA VAL A 305 -7.72 -7.66 -9.04
C VAL A 305 -8.40 -8.20 -7.77
N PHE A 306 -7.89 -9.30 -7.23
CA PHE A 306 -8.45 -9.92 -6.02
C PHE A 306 -8.43 -8.95 -4.84
N ALA A 307 -7.27 -8.36 -4.53
CA ALA A 307 -7.13 -7.44 -3.40
C ALA A 307 -7.98 -6.18 -3.60
N PHE A 308 -7.98 -5.61 -4.82
CA PHE A 308 -8.75 -4.41 -5.12
C PHE A 308 -10.25 -4.65 -5.01
N VAL A 309 -10.78 -5.69 -5.64
CA VAL A 309 -12.22 -5.99 -5.61
C VAL A 309 -12.68 -6.37 -4.21
N LEU A 310 -11.94 -7.28 -3.55
CA LEU A 310 -12.25 -7.69 -2.17
C LEU A 310 -12.20 -6.46 -1.24
N GLY A 311 -11.12 -5.69 -1.29
CA GLY A 311 -10.93 -4.53 -0.43
C GLY A 311 -11.99 -3.46 -0.66
N PHE A 312 -12.31 -3.17 -1.91
CA PHE A 312 -13.32 -2.18 -2.26
C PHE A 312 -14.73 -2.60 -1.79
N VAL A 313 -15.14 -3.83 -2.07
CA VAL A 313 -16.45 -4.35 -1.63
C VAL A 313 -16.52 -4.46 -0.11
N PHE A 314 -15.45 -4.94 0.53
CA PHE A 314 -15.36 -5.03 1.98
C PHE A 314 -15.49 -3.66 2.63
N PHE A 315 -14.78 -2.65 2.13
CA PHE A 315 -14.83 -1.28 2.63
C PHE A 315 -16.21 -0.64 2.40
N TRP A 316 -16.74 -0.74 1.16
CA TRP A 316 -18.04 -0.19 0.79
C TRP A 316 -19.19 -0.74 1.64
N LYS A 317 -19.16 -2.02 2.03
CA LYS A 317 -20.20 -2.62 2.89
C LYS A 317 -20.30 -1.94 4.27
N ALA A 318 -19.25 -1.31 4.75
CA ALA A 318 -19.23 -0.63 6.04
C ALA A 318 -19.30 0.91 5.93
N GLU A 319 -19.64 1.44 4.73
CA GLU A 319 -19.67 2.88 4.48
C GLU A 319 -20.53 3.64 5.51
N GLU A 320 -21.64 3.07 5.95
CA GLU A 320 -22.54 3.69 6.93
C GLU A 320 -21.95 3.74 8.35
N GLU A 321 -21.00 2.88 8.69
CA GLU A 321 -20.42 2.77 10.03
C GLU A 321 -19.34 3.84 10.28
N TYR A 322 -18.67 4.30 9.22
CA TYR A 322 -17.58 5.27 9.35
C TYR A 322 -18.10 6.65 9.74
N GLY A 323 -17.64 7.20 10.86
CA GLY A 323 -18.02 8.54 11.33
C GLY A 323 -19.28 8.60 12.18
N ARG A 324 -19.94 7.48 12.51
CA ARG A 324 -21.08 7.40 13.44
C ARG A 324 -20.67 7.19 14.91
N GLY A 325 -19.38 7.21 15.21
CA GLY A 325 -18.87 7.09 16.57
C GLY A 325 -18.70 8.44 17.26
#